data_ea24b53cd37d1e5947e8d26827ef525e
#
_entry.id   ea24b53cd37d1e5947e8d26827ef525e
#
_cell.length_a   1.000
_cell.length_b   1.000
_cell.length_c   1.000
_cell.angle_alpha   90.00
_cell.angle_beta   90.00
_cell.angle_gamma   90.00
#
_symmetry.space_group_name_H-M   'P 1'
#
loop_
_entity.id
_entity.type
_entity.pdbx_description
1 polymer ?
#
loop_
_entity_poly.entity_id
_entity_poly.type
_entity_poly.pdbx_seq_one_letter_code
_entity_poly.pdbx_strand_id
1 'polypeptide(L)'
;MWALYSLVYEAQSSEVAYPWVTYWFTGMTEDEIYDLASEGIARYKDVDTSLETWTSPESIESKTGVVSCEWISGIQVTDNIKELWRALDDNGIDVWVCSASCTGVIRAAIDTFGLHDFCTGVLAMTNKTDESGRYIAQYDLETGCGFYADGDGTWTRMSRPTKAQTQGVGKVTAIANAIAPEYGNHGPVSGFMDSNGDFNFCTEFETLRLVVCFNRANRKVTDGAGLIAEVALYERDTLGYDLAKANAAGDTLYVLQGRDENGKRSFRNSNSTIRLGSREETLFNSHENEVQLQRMIEERMTVADILNTFAVRKEAGENGFPFNTGFAAEYAGYHSHA
;
A
#
# COMPACT_ATOMS: atom_id res chain seq x y z
N MET A 1 3.50 -22.33 2.69
CA MET A 1 3.80 -21.12 1.89
C MET A 1 3.82 -19.87 2.81
N TRP A 2 2.72 -19.53 3.50
CA TRP A 2 2.65 -18.33 4.35
C TRP A 2 3.74 -18.28 5.45
N ALA A 3 3.95 -19.35 6.19
CA ALA A 3 5.00 -19.41 7.22
C ALA A 3 6.41 -19.16 6.64
N LEU A 4 6.68 -19.67 5.44
CA LEU A 4 7.96 -19.47 4.78
C LEU A 4 8.13 -18.02 4.31
N TYR A 5 7.05 -17.40 3.77
CA TYR A 5 7.04 -15.99 3.44
C TYR A 5 7.32 -15.11 4.68
N SER A 6 6.65 -15.38 5.80
CA SER A 6 6.87 -14.65 7.05
C SER A 6 8.31 -14.76 7.54
N LEU A 7 8.92 -15.93 7.44
CA LEU A 7 10.33 -16.13 7.79
C LEU A 7 11.28 -15.34 6.88
N VAL A 8 11.02 -15.31 5.57
CA VAL A 8 11.83 -14.51 4.62
C VAL A 8 11.66 -13.03 4.91
N TYR A 9 10.44 -12.58 5.19
CA TYR A 9 10.16 -11.18 5.53
C TYR A 9 10.89 -10.74 6.81
N GLU A 10 10.85 -11.56 7.86
CA GLU A 10 11.52 -11.28 9.14
C GLU A 10 13.05 -11.38 9.06
N ALA A 11 13.57 -12.35 8.29
CA ALA A 11 15.01 -12.62 8.21
C ALA A 11 15.76 -11.70 7.25
N GLN A 12 15.07 -11.14 6.25
CA GLN A 12 15.68 -10.33 5.20
C GLN A 12 15.07 -8.91 5.17
N SER A 13 13.91 -8.75 4.55
CA SER A 13 13.14 -7.50 4.51
C SER A 13 11.98 -7.63 3.50
N SER A 14 11.15 -6.61 3.40
CA SER A 14 10.09 -6.53 2.40
C SER A 14 10.63 -6.51 0.95
N GLU A 15 11.78 -5.89 0.72
CA GLU A 15 12.38 -5.81 -0.62
C GLU A 15 12.80 -7.18 -1.17
N VAL A 16 13.07 -8.13 -0.29
CA VAL A 16 13.36 -9.53 -0.66
C VAL A 16 12.08 -10.37 -0.66
N ALA A 17 11.26 -10.23 0.37
CA ALA A 17 10.10 -11.09 0.57
C ALA A 17 9.01 -10.86 -0.49
N TYR A 18 8.77 -9.62 -0.91
CA TYR A 18 7.71 -9.31 -1.87
C TYR A 18 8.02 -9.83 -3.29
N PRO A 19 9.20 -9.58 -3.89
CA PRO A 19 9.55 -10.23 -5.14
C PRO A 19 9.58 -11.76 -5.02
N TRP A 20 10.07 -12.28 -3.88
CA TRP A 20 10.13 -13.71 -3.65
C TRP A 20 8.75 -14.38 -3.70
N VAL A 21 7.70 -13.72 -3.21
CA VAL A 21 6.32 -14.23 -3.34
C VAL A 21 5.89 -14.30 -4.80
N THR A 22 6.27 -13.34 -5.63
CA THR A 22 5.92 -13.39 -7.06
C THR A 22 6.60 -14.54 -7.80
N TYR A 23 7.76 -15.02 -7.30
CA TYR A 23 8.47 -16.18 -7.88
C TYR A 23 7.70 -17.50 -7.71
N TRP A 24 6.69 -17.55 -6.86
CA TRP A 24 5.81 -18.71 -6.74
C TRP A 24 4.97 -18.94 -7.99
N PHE A 25 4.80 -17.93 -8.81
CA PHE A 25 4.13 -18.00 -10.11
C PHE A 25 5.06 -18.35 -11.28
N THR A 26 6.33 -18.73 -11.00
CA THR A 26 7.26 -19.17 -12.04
C THR A 26 6.67 -20.31 -12.89
N GLY A 27 6.73 -20.18 -14.21
CA GLY A 27 6.15 -21.12 -15.16
C GLY A 27 4.69 -20.85 -15.53
N MET A 28 4.04 -19.88 -14.90
CA MET A 28 2.68 -19.42 -15.25
C MET A 28 2.74 -18.20 -16.16
N THR A 29 1.75 -18.05 -17.01
CA THR A 29 1.50 -16.80 -17.74
C THR A 29 0.77 -15.80 -16.85
N GLU A 30 0.74 -14.53 -17.24
CA GLU A 30 -0.01 -13.48 -16.55
C GLU A 30 -1.51 -13.79 -16.46
N ASP A 31 -2.08 -14.39 -17.54
CA ASP A 31 -3.49 -14.76 -17.57
C ASP A 31 -3.77 -15.98 -16.68
N GLU A 32 -2.89 -16.97 -16.66
CA GLU A 32 -3.02 -18.11 -15.74
C GLU A 32 -2.98 -17.65 -14.27
N ILE A 33 -2.17 -16.63 -13.95
CA ILE A 33 -2.13 -16.04 -12.61
C ILE A 33 -3.43 -15.28 -12.31
N TYR A 34 -3.92 -14.50 -13.26
CA TYR A 34 -5.19 -13.79 -13.15
C TYR A 34 -6.36 -14.76 -12.91
N ASP A 35 -6.47 -15.84 -13.68
CA ASP A 35 -7.52 -16.83 -13.53
C ASP A 35 -7.47 -17.52 -12.16
N LEU A 36 -6.28 -17.95 -11.73
CA LEU A 36 -6.08 -18.56 -10.42
C LEU A 36 -6.46 -17.61 -9.27
N ALA A 37 -6.08 -16.33 -9.39
CA ALA A 37 -6.41 -15.32 -8.41
C ALA A 37 -7.93 -15.03 -8.40
N SER A 38 -8.57 -14.95 -9.55
CA SER A 38 -10.01 -14.74 -9.69
C SER A 38 -10.81 -15.86 -9.00
N GLU A 39 -10.44 -17.12 -9.21
CA GLU A 39 -11.05 -18.25 -8.50
C GLU A 39 -10.85 -18.16 -6.99
N GLY A 40 -9.62 -17.83 -6.55
CA GLY A 40 -9.29 -17.69 -5.14
C GLY A 40 -10.08 -16.56 -4.46
N ILE A 41 -10.12 -15.39 -5.08
CA ILE A 41 -10.84 -14.22 -4.56
C ILE A 41 -12.35 -14.48 -4.55
N ALA A 42 -12.91 -15.04 -5.63
CA ALA A 42 -14.33 -15.37 -5.70
C ALA A 42 -14.79 -16.32 -4.59
N ARG A 43 -13.90 -17.24 -4.16
CA ARG A 43 -14.16 -18.15 -3.05
C ARG A 43 -14.26 -17.43 -1.69
N TYR A 44 -13.47 -16.38 -1.49
CA TYR A 44 -13.30 -15.74 -0.19
C TYR A 44 -13.96 -14.36 -0.07
N LYS A 45 -14.44 -13.76 -1.17
CA LYS A 45 -15.02 -12.40 -1.17
C LYS A 45 -16.26 -12.22 -0.30
N ASP A 46 -17.02 -13.29 -0.09
CA ASP A 46 -18.26 -13.28 0.70
C ASP A 46 -18.04 -13.87 2.10
N VAL A 47 -16.83 -14.33 2.41
CA VAL A 47 -16.49 -14.90 3.71
C VAL A 47 -16.08 -13.79 4.66
N ASP A 48 -16.64 -13.76 5.85
CA ASP A 48 -16.26 -12.83 6.90
C ASP A 48 -14.77 -12.99 7.26
N THR A 49 -14.15 -11.87 7.59
CA THR A 49 -12.74 -11.87 8.01
C THR A 49 -12.59 -12.66 9.31
N SER A 50 -11.66 -13.59 9.33
CA SER A 50 -11.34 -14.42 10.49
C SER A 50 -9.83 -14.66 10.60
N LEU A 51 -9.37 -14.92 11.83
CA LEU A 51 -8.00 -15.40 12.06
C LEU A 51 -8.02 -16.93 11.95
N GLU A 52 -7.24 -17.46 11.02
CA GLU A 52 -7.09 -18.90 10.82
C GLU A 52 -5.69 -19.34 11.20
N THR A 53 -5.61 -20.58 11.72
CA THR A 53 -4.35 -21.22 12.09
C THR A 53 -4.20 -22.53 11.34
N TRP A 54 -3.06 -22.73 10.73
CA TRP A 54 -2.66 -24.01 10.18
C TRP A 54 -1.48 -24.57 10.96
N THR A 55 -1.55 -25.87 11.23
CA THR A 55 -0.47 -26.61 11.91
C THR A 55 -0.11 -27.84 11.08
N SER A 56 1.19 -28.06 10.88
CA SER A 56 1.65 -29.24 10.14
C SER A 56 1.31 -30.51 10.90
N PRO A 57 0.91 -31.61 10.18
CA PRO A 57 0.67 -32.88 10.82
C PRO A 57 1.91 -33.39 11.54
N GLU A 58 1.75 -33.94 12.76
CA GLU A 58 2.84 -34.57 13.53
C GLU A 58 3.46 -35.78 12.80
N SER A 59 2.69 -36.40 11.88
CA SER A 59 3.15 -37.53 11.07
C SER A 59 4.20 -37.14 10.00
N ILE A 60 4.43 -35.84 9.77
CA ILE A 60 5.46 -35.37 8.84
C ILE A 60 6.76 -35.20 9.66
N GLU A 61 7.71 -36.13 9.47
CA GLU A 61 9.04 -35.97 10.06
C GLU A 61 9.72 -34.69 9.52
N SER A 62 10.10 -33.82 10.43
CA SER A 62 10.80 -32.58 10.12
C SER A 62 11.85 -32.28 11.20
N LYS A 63 13.03 -31.77 10.76
CA LYS A 63 14.07 -31.30 11.69
C LYS A 63 13.62 -30.10 12.52
N THR A 64 12.62 -29.38 12.08
CA THR A 64 12.05 -28.22 12.78
C THR A 64 10.90 -28.60 13.72
N GLY A 65 10.46 -29.86 13.74
CA GLY A 65 9.28 -30.30 14.46
C GLY A 65 7.98 -29.81 13.82
N VAL A 66 6.95 -29.66 14.63
CA VAL A 66 5.64 -29.14 14.18
C VAL A 66 5.75 -27.65 13.94
N VAL A 67 5.29 -27.20 12.76
CA VAL A 67 5.23 -25.80 12.36
C VAL A 67 3.78 -25.34 12.35
N SER A 68 3.52 -24.19 12.95
CA SER A 68 2.22 -23.53 12.93
C SER A 68 2.35 -22.12 12.33
N CYS A 69 1.33 -21.68 11.62
CA CYS A 69 1.24 -20.30 11.15
C CYS A 69 -0.20 -19.81 11.19
N GLU A 70 -0.36 -18.52 11.41
CA GLU A 70 -1.63 -17.82 11.44
C GLU A 70 -1.73 -16.83 10.32
N TRP A 71 -2.92 -16.64 9.78
CA TRP A 71 -3.21 -15.61 8.79
C TRP A 71 -4.65 -15.13 8.93
N ILE A 72 -4.89 -13.93 8.42
CA ILE A 72 -6.24 -13.41 8.31
C ILE A 72 -6.82 -13.90 6.98
N SER A 73 -7.91 -14.67 7.03
CA SER A 73 -8.67 -15.09 5.86
C SER A 73 -9.81 -14.13 5.55
N GLY A 74 -10.40 -14.29 4.39
CA GLY A 74 -11.41 -13.39 3.88
C GLY A 74 -10.81 -12.15 3.20
N ILE A 75 -11.17 -11.95 1.94
CA ILE A 75 -10.75 -10.78 1.16
C ILE A 75 -11.98 -9.91 0.97
N GLN A 76 -11.92 -8.68 1.47
CA GLN A 76 -13.06 -7.77 1.45
C GLN A 76 -12.70 -6.44 0.80
N VAL A 77 -13.59 -5.97 -0.06
CA VAL A 77 -13.66 -4.56 -0.47
C VAL A 77 -15.00 -4.02 0.00
N THR A 78 -14.97 -3.02 0.86
CA THR A 78 -16.19 -2.47 1.47
C THR A 78 -16.99 -1.68 0.44
N ASP A 79 -18.31 -1.58 0.66
CA ASP A 79 -19.17 -0.75 -0.17
C ASP A 79 -18.75 0.72 -0.15
N ASN A 80 -18.17 1.18 0.98
CA ASN A 80 -17.62 2.53 1.08
C ASN A 80 -16.48 2.80 0.08
N ILE A 81 -15.62 1.82 -0.19
CA ILE A 81 -14.56 1.95 -1.22
C ILE A 81 -15.18 2.01 -2.61
N LYS A 82 -16.19 1.19 -2.90
CA LYS A 82 -16.88 1.20 -4.19
C LYS A 82 -17.57 2.53 -4.45
N GLU A 83 -18.26 3.06 -3.44
CA GLU A 83 -18.90 4.37 -3.49
C GLU A 83 -17.87 5.50 -3.68
N LEU A 84 -16.73 5.42 -3.00
CA LEU A 84 -15.64 6.38 -3.13
C LEU A 84 -15.07 6.37 -4.55
N TRP A 85 -14.74 5.21 -5.10
CA TRP A 85 -14.18 5.12 -6.46
C TRP A 85 -15.17 5.64 -7.50
N ARG A 86 -16.45 5.27 -7.40
CA ARG A 86 -17.50 5.82 -8.26
C ARG A 86 -17.57 7.35 -8.15
N ALA A 87 -17.53 7.89 -6.94
CA ALA A 87 -17.60 9.33 -6.74
C ALA A 87 -16.37 10.06 -7.31
N LEU A 88 -15.19 9.44 -7.25
CA LEU A 88 -13.98 10.00 -7.89
C LEU A 88 -14.13 10.01 -9.41
N ASP A 89 -14.53 8.89 -10.01
CA ASP A 89 -14.77 8.75 -11.44
C ASP A 89 -15.86 9.70 -11.95
N ASP A 90 -17.00 9.78 -11.28
CA ASP A 90 -18.09 10.71 -11.59
C ASP A 90 -17.64 12.18 -11.59
N ASN A 91 -16.55 12.51 -10.90
CA ASN A 91 -15.96 13.85 -10.86
C ASN A 91 -14.71 13.99 -11.75
N GLY A 92 -14.43 13.02 -12.61
CA GLY A 92 -13.31 13.05 -13.55
C GLY A 92 -11.95 12.93 -12.88
N ILE A 93 -11.87 12.22 -11.76
CA ILE A 93 -10.63 11.94 -11.04
C ILE A 93 -10.23 10.50 -11.31
N ASP A 94 -9.12 10.32 -12.00
CA ASP A 94 -8.57 9.03 -12.34
C ASP A 94 -8.10 8.27 -11.11
N VAL A 95 -8.49 6.99 -11.00
CA VAL A 95 -8.16 6.12 -9.87
C VAL A 95 -7.13 5.08 -10.28
N TRP A 96 -5.95 5.17 -9.69
CA TRP A 96 -4.84 4.25 -9.91
C TRP A 96 -4.56 3.41 -8.68
N VAL A 97 -4.33 2.11 -8.88
CA VAL A 97 -3.88 1.20 -7.82
C VAL A 97 -2.38 0.98 -7.93
N CYS A 98 -1.62 1.32 -6.88
CA CYS A 98 -0.20 1.04 -6.79
C CYS A 98 0.07 0.04 -5.66
N SER A 99 0.32 -1.22 -6.02
CA SER A 99 0.35 -2.35 -5.08
C SER A 99 1.67 -3.10 -5.07
N ALA A 100 2.09 -3.57 -3.89
CA ALA A 100 3.21 -4.50 -3.73
C ALA A 100 2.82 -5.98 -3.94
N SER A 101 1.63 -6.26 -4.50
CA SER A 101 1.20 -7.59 -4.92
C SER A 101 1.47 -7.82 -6.40
N CYS A 102 1.30 -9.07 -6.87
CA CYS A 102 1.42 -9.42 -8.29
C CYS A 102 0.31 -8.76 -9.13
N THR A 103 0.63 -8.30 -10.34
CA THR A 103 -0.31 -7.63 -11.26
C THR A 103 -1.54 -8.47 -11.56
N GLY A 104 -1.39 -9.76 -11.88
CA GLY A 104 -2.52 -10.66 -12.14
C GLY A 104 -3.47 -10.75 -10.94
N VAL A 105 -2.93 -10.77 -9.72
CA VAL A 105 -3.74 -10.81 -8.48
C VAL A 105 -4.54 -9.52 -8.29
N ILE A 106 -3.94 -8.36 -8.53
CA ILE A 106 -4.62 -7.06 -8.34
C ILE A 106 -5.70 -6.85 -9.38
N ARG A 107 -5.44 -7.16 -10.67
CA ARG A 107 -6.44 -7.08 -11.74
C ARG A 107 -7.64 -7.98 -11.43
N ALA A 108 -7.37 -9.24 -11.05
CA ALA A 108 -8.40 -10.18 -10.63
C ALA A 108 -9.25 -9.67 -9.44
N ALA A 109 -8.63 -9.00 -8.47
CA ALA A 109 -9.33 -8.40 -7.35
C ALA A 109 -10.26 -7.26 -7.81
N ILE A 110 -9.76 -6.34 -8.63
CA ILE A 110 -10.55 -5.22 -9.15
C ILE A 110 -11.78 -5.73 -9.89
N ASP A 111 -11.63 -6.71 -10.78
CA ASP A 111 -12.72 -7.26 -11.56
C ASP A 111 -13.72 -8.03 -10.70
N THR A 112 -13.22 -8.91 -9.81
CA THR A 112 -14.07 -9.74 -8.95
C THR A 112 -14.90 -8.90 -7.97
N PHE A 113 -14.41 -7.75 -7.55
CA PHE A 113 -15.16 -6.83 -6.68
C PHE A 113 -16.00 -5.79 -7.45
N GLY A 114 -15.98 -5.80 -8.79
CA GLY A 114 -16.75 -4.89 -9.63
C GLY A 114 -16.28 -3.44 -9.54
N LEU A 115 -14.95 -3.24 -9.54
CA LEU A 115 -14.31 -1.94 -9.49
C LEU A 115 -13.71 -1.51 -10.85
N HIS A 116 -13.75 -2.38 -11.85
CA HIS A 116 -13.11 -2.18 -13.15
C HIS A 116 -13.53 -0.84 -13.80
N ASP A 117 -14.83 -0.59 -13.86
CA ASP A 117 -15.39 0.60 -14.50
C ASP A 117 -14.96 1.93 -13.86
N PHE A 118 -14.48 1.89 -12.63
CA PHE A 118 -14.02 3.06 -11.86
C PHE A 118 -12.49 3.09 -11.70
N CYS A 119 -11.78 2.17 -12.33
CA CYS A 119 -10.32 2.05 -12.27
C CYS A 119 -9.70 2.54 -13.56
N THR A 120 -8.75 3.45 -13.48
CA THR A 120 -7.96 3.87 -14.65
C THR A 120 -6.85 2.88 -14.94
N GLY A 121 -6.24 2.31 -13.91
CA GLY A 121 -5.21 1.30 -14.09
C GLY A 121 -4.49 0.87 -12.81
N VAL A 122 -3.55 -0.04 -13.00
CA VAL A 122 -2.79 -0.71 -11.94
C VAL A 122 -1.30 -0.62 -12.20
N LEU A 123 -0.53 -0.25 -11.18
CA LEU A 123 0.89 -0.54 -11.07
C LEU A 123 1.08 -1.58 -9.97
N ALA A 124 1.68 -2.72 -10.29
CA ALA A 124 1.94 -3.77 -9.32
C ALA A 124 3.18 -4.57 -9.71
N MET A 125 3.56 -5.55 -8.89
CA MET A 125 4.76 -6.33 -9.14
C MET A 125 4.56 -7.34 -10.27
N THR A 126 5.59 -7.50 -11.10
CA THR A 126 5.62 -8.50 -12.16
C THR A 126 7.01 -9.11 -12.30
N ASN A 127 7.10 -10.29 -12.87
CA ASN A 127 8.35 -10.95 -13.19
C ASN A 127 8.66 -10.85 -14.67
N LYS A 128 9.94 -10.99 -15.02
CA LYS A 128 10.35 -11.22 -16.40
C LYS A 128 9.74 -12.52 -16.92
N THR A 129 9.52 -12.57 -18.21
CA THR A 129 8.98 -13.76 -18.90
C THR A 129 10.06 -14.40 -19.79
N ASP A 130 9.91 -15.71 -19.99
CA ASP A 130 10.63 -16.42 -21.04
C ASP A 130 10.02 -16.15 -22.43
N GLU A 131 10.56 -16.78 -23.47
CA GLU A 131 10.10 -16.65 -24.85
C GLU A 131 8.63 -17.12 -25.07
N SER A 132 8.11 -17.95 -24.16
CA SER A 132 6.71 -18.43 -24.19
C SER A 132 5.75 -17.54 -23.40
N GLY A 133 6.23 -16.43 -22.82
CA GLY A 133 5.43 -15.52 -22.00
C GLY A 133 5.20 -16.00 -20.56
N ARG A 134 5.94 -17.01 -20.10
CA ARG A 134 5.83 -17.56 -18.74
C ARG A 134 6.80 -16.89 -17.80
N TYR A 135 6.38 -16.59 -16.59
CA TYR A 135 7.20 -15.98 -15.56
C TYR A 135 8.44 -16.82 -15.24
N ILE A 136 9.57 -16.16 -15.15
CA ILE A 136 10.80 -16.70 -14.55
C ILE A 136 11.02 -16.06 -13.15
N ALA A 137 11.86 -16.70 -12.33
CA ALA A 137 12.15 -16.21 -10.97
C ALA A 137 13.10 -14.98 -11.00
N GLN A 138 12.67 -13.94 -11.68
CA GLN A 138 13.39 -12.67 -11.79
C GLN A 138 12.38 -11.52 -11.87
N TYR A 139 12.47 -10.58 -10.93
CA TYR A 139 11.63 -9.38 -10.93
C TYR A 139 11.87 -8.51 -12.17
N ASP A 140 10.82 -7.94 -12.74
CA ASP A 140 10.90 -7.08 -13.92
C ASP A 140 10.85 -5.60 -13.54
N LEU A 141 11.95 -4.90 -13.75
CA LEU A 141 12.07 -3.46 -13.58
C LEU A 141 12.01 -2.67 -14.90
N GLU A 142 12.07 -3.34 -16.03
CA GLU A 142 12.39 -2.70 -17.32
C GLU A 142 11.23 -2.66 -18.29
N THR A 143 10.36 -3.68 -18.30
CA THR A 143 9.31 -3.80 -19.34
C THR A 143 7.93 -3.31 -18.86
N GLY A 144 7.86 -2.79 -17.64
CA GLY A 144 6.63 -2.27 -17.09
C GLY A 144 5.74 -3.32 -16.43
N CYS A 145 5.22 -2.98 -15.29
CA CYS A 145 4.33 -3.81 -14.49
C CYS A 145 2.97 -3.13 -14.30
N GLY A 146 2.55 -2.31 -15.26
CA GLY A 146 1.28 -1.61 -15.24
C GLY A 146 0.30 -2.11 -16.30
N PHE A 147 -0.97 -1.92 -16.00
CA PHE A 147 -2.09 -2.18 -16.91
C PHE A 147 -3.10 -1.06 -16.81
N TYR A 148 -3.67 -0.68 -17.97
CA TYR A 148 -4.87 0.16 -18.05
C TYR A 148 -6.10 -0.74 -17.93
N ALA A 149 -7.13 -0.24 -17.25
CA ALA A 149 -8.46 -0.81 -17.29
C ALA A 149 -9.20 -0.22 -18.49
N ASP A 150 -9.57 -1.05 -19.46
CA ASP A 150 -10.24 -0.61 -20.67
C ASP A 150 -11.76 -0.61 -20.48
N GLY A 151 -12.46 0.33 -21.12
CA GLY A 151 -13.91 0.50 -20.96
C GLY A 151 -14.78 -0.69 -21.46
N ASP A 152 -14.16 -1.70 -22.08
CA ASP A 152 -14.82 -2.94 -22.48
C ASP A 152 -14.62 -4.10 -21.47
N GLY A 153 -14.01 -3.81 -20.32
CA GLY A 153 -13.74 -4.78 -19.27
C GLY A 153 -12.45 -5.58 -19.47
N THR A 154 -11.62 -5.20 -20.43
CA THR A 154 -10.30 -5.80 -20.67
C THR A 154 -9.16 -5.00 -20.02
N TRP A 155 -7.94 -5.53 -20.10
CA TRP A 155 -6.74 -4.91 -19.55
C TRP A 155 -5.67 -4.79 -20.63
N THR A 156 -5.19 -3.58 -20.88
CA THR A 156 -4.05 -3.34 -21.78
C THR A 156 -2.77 -3.08 -21.00
N ARG A 157 -1.72 -3.83 -21.30
CA ARG A 157 -0.41 -3.65 -20.65
C ARG A 157 0.19 -2.29 -21.02
N MET A 158 0.66 -1.57 -20.02
CA MET A 158 1.40 -0.31 -20.21
C MET A 158 2.76 -0.58 -20.84
N SER A 159 3.21 0.33 -21.70
CA SER A 159 4.53 0.24 -22.34
C SER A 159 5.65 0.89 -21.51
N ARG A 160 5.30 1.75 -20.54
CA ARG A 160 6.28 2.45 -19.72
C ARG A 160 6.77 1.58 -18.56
N PRO A 161 8.10 1.48 -18.35
CA PRO A 161 8.66 0.74 -17.22
C PRO A 161 8.43 1.50 -15.92
N THR A 162 8.19 0.77 -14.83
CA THR A 162 8.14 1.37 -13.49
C THR A 162 9.50 1.64 -12.90
N LYS A 163 10.53 0.87 -13.31
CA LYS A 163 11.92 0.91 -12.84
C LYS A 163 12.12 0.74 -11.34
N ALA A 164 11.06 0.36 -10.63
CA ALA A 164 11.10 0.14 -9.19
C ALA A 164 10.10 -0.93 -8.76
N GLN A 165 10.36 -1.54 -7.62
CA GLN A 165 9.32 -2.30 -6.92
C GLN A 165 8.24 -1.33 -6.43
N THR A 166 6.98 -1.73 -6.54
CA THR A 166 5.83 -0.92 -6.15
C THR A 166 5.59 -0.97 -4.62
N GLN A 167 6.63 -0.64 -3.85
CA GLN A 167 6.59 -0.52 -2.39
C GLN A 167 7.50 0.62 -1.91
N GLY A 168 7.15 1.25 -0.80
CA GLY A 168 7.94 2.33 -0.21
C GLY A 168 8.27 3.42 -1.22
N VAL A 169 9.52 3.87 -1.24
CA VAL A 169 10.03 4.85 -2.21
C VAL A 169 9.86 4.38 -3.65
N GLY A 170 9.88 3.08 -3.90
CA GLY A 170 9.67 2.52 -5.24
C GLY A 170 8.28 2.82 -5.80
N LYS A 171 7.25 3.07 -4.98
CA LYS A 171 5.95 3.56 -5.46
C LYS A 171 6.06 4.95 -6.06
N VAL A 172 6.85 5.85 -5.46
CA VAL A 172 7.11 7.19 -6.01
C VAL A 172 7.78 7.07 -7.38
N THR A 173 8.84 6.28 -7.46
CA THR A 173 9.56 6.03 -8.72
C THR A 173 8.66 5.42 -9.79
N ALA A 174 7.85 4.43 -9.44
CA ALA A 174 6.94 3.76 -10.36
C ALA A 174 5.86 4.72 -10.89
N ILE A 175 5.23 5.50 -10.01
CA ILE A 175 4.21 6.50 -10.39
C ILE A 175 4.83 7.55 -11.31
N ALA A 176 6.00 8.08 -10.96
CA ALA A 176 6.67 9.10 -11.74
C ALA A 176 7.10 8.63 -13.12
N ASN A 177 7.54 7.37 -13.27
CA ASN A 177 7.94 6.84 -14.57
C ASN A 177 6.76 6.38 -15.43
N ALA A 178 5.77 5.73 -14.84
CA ALA A 178 4.71 5.08 -15.59
C ALA A 178 3.43 5.93 -15.73
N ILE A 179 3.03 6.66 -14.68
CA ILE A 179 1.76 7.41 -14.65
C ILE A 179 1.96 8.91 -14.91
N ALA A 180 2.83 9.57 -14.15
CA ALA A 180 2.97 11.03 -14.19
C ALA A 180 3.18 11.63 -15.59
N PRO A 181 3.90 10.97 -16.53
CA PRO A 181 4.03 11.48 -17.90
C PRO A 181 2.72 11.66 -18.66
N GLU A 182 1.66 10.93 -18.30
CA GLU A 182 0.33 11.07 -18.89
C GLU A 182 -0.41 12.29 -18.39
N TYR A 183 -0.01 12.79 -17.23
CA TYR A 183 -0.57 13.96 -16.55
C TYR A 183 0.37 15.18 -16.58
N GLY A 184 1.19 15.32 -17.63
CA GLY A 184 2.12 16.45 -17.76
C GLY A 184 3.23 16.45 -16.72
N ASN A 185 3.65 15.27 -16.24
CA ASN A 185 4.60 15.03 -15.16
C ASN A 185 4.11 15.49 -13.77
N HIS A 186 2.81 15.57 -13.59
CA HIS A 186 2.22 15.79 -12.27
C HIS A 186 2.03 14.46 -11.53
N GLY A 187 2.33 14.46 -10.24
CA GLY A 187 2.04 13.36 -9.33
C GLY A 187 0.57 13.30 -8.92
N PRO A 188 0.21 12.37 -8.03
CA PRO A 188 -1.16 12.23 -7.54
C PRO A 188 -1.61 13.47 -6.74
N VAL A 189 -2.89 13.81 -6.85
CA VAL A 189 -3.52 14.87 -6.04
C VAL A 189 -4.08 14.32 -4.72
N SER A 190 -4.31 13.02 -4.66
CA SER A 190 -4.78 12.33 -3.45
C SER A 190 -4.07 11.00 -3.27
N GLY A 191 -3.84 10.61 -2.01
CA GLY A 191 -3.28 9.33 -1.63
C GLY A 191 -4.16 8.59 -0.62
N PHE A 192 -4.26 7.27 -0.78
CA PHE A 192 -4.95 6.40 0.17
C PHE A 192 -3.98 5.33 0.63
N MET A 193 -3.84 5.17 1.94
CA MET A 193 -2.83 4.30 2.51
C MET A 193 -3.29 3.58 3.77
N ASP A 194 -2.66 2.46 4.09
CA ASP A 194 -2.88 1.77 5.36
C ASP A 194 -1.59 1.25 6.01
N SER A 195 -0.46 1.40 5.35
CA SER A 195 0.80 0.80 5.79
C SER A 195 2.01 1.65 5.44
N ASN A 196 3.15 1.27 6.04
CA ASN A 196 4.44 1.89 5.80
C ASN A 196 4.88 1.87 4.32
N GLY A 197 4.46 0.84 3.58
CA GLY A 197 4.78 0.71 2.16
C GLY A 197 4.22 1.82 1.29
N ASP A 198 3.30 2.62 1.84
CA ASP A 198 2.61 3.71 1.15
C ASP A 198 3.11 5.09 1.56
N PHE A 199 3.92 5.18 2.63
CA PHE A 199 4.34 6.45 3.22
C PHE A 199 4.92 7.42 2.21
N ASN A 200 5.84 6.95 1.37
CA ASN A 200 6.57 7.81 0.45
C ASN A 200 5.66 8.48 -0.58
N PHE A 201 4.80 7.74 -1.29
CA PHE A 201 3.95 8.36 -2.29
C PHE A 201 2.87 9.27 -1.67
N CYS A 202 2.55 9.08 -0.39
CA CYS A 202 1.65 9.91 0.37
C CYS A 202 2.31 11.15 1.00
N THR A 203 3.62 11.35 0.83
CA THR A 203 4.35 12.46 1.45
C THR A 203 5.30 13.20 0.51
N GLU A 204 5.72 12.59 -0.61
CA GLU A 204 6.81 13.12 -1.43
C GLU A 204 6.35 13.87 -2.68
N PHE A 205 5.08 13.73 -3.11
CA PHE A 205 4.57 14.48 -4.24
C PHE A 205 4.03 15.85 -3.81
N GLU A 206 4.57 16.93 -4.34
CA GLU A 206 4.11 18.32 -4.11
C GLU A 206 2.69 18.58 -4.59
N THR A 207 2.17 17.72 -5.46
CA THR A 207 0.81 17.79 -5.99
C THR A 207 -0.27 17.29 -5.03
N LEU A 208 0.11 16.58 -3.96
CA LEU A 208 -0.82 16.05 -2.96
C LEU A 208 -1.60 17.19 -2.29
N ARG A 209 -2.89 16.97 -2.12
CA ARG A 209 -3.82 17.87 -1.42
C ARG A 209 -4.59 17.14 -0.33
N LEU A 210 -4.80 15.84 -0.50
CA LEU A 210 -5.52 15.00 0.46
C LEU A 210 -4.84 13.63 0.59
N VAL A 211 -4.59 13.22 1.83
CA VAL A 211 -4.15 11.86 2.12
C VAL A 211 -5.09 11.24 3.16
N VAL A 212 -5.62 10.06 2.86
CA VAL A 212 -6.44 9.29 3.78
C VAL A 212 -5.66 8.09 4.27
N CYS A 213 -5.36 8.08 5.57
CA CYS A 213 -4.73 6.96 6.24
C CYS A 213 -5.79 6.08 6.91
N PHE A 214 -5.91 4.83 6.50
CA PHE A 214 -6.78 3.86 7.16
C PHE A 214 -6.14 3.38 8.45
N ASN A 215 -6.80 3.65 9.56
CA ASN A 215 -6.28 3.33 10.88
C ASN A 215 -6.18 1.81 11.10
N ARG A 216 -4.97 1.28 11.03
CA ARG A 216 -4.67 -0.12 11.42
C ARG A 216 -4.37 -0.28 12.89
N ALA A 217 -4.50 0.78 13.68
CA ALA A 217 -4.12 0.83 15.08
C ALA A 217 -2.68 0.33 15.31
N ASN A 218 -1.76 0.71 14.42
CA ASN A 218 -0.35 0.35 14.51
C ASN A 218 0.32 1.19 15.61
N ARG A 219 1.11 0.54 16.46
CA ARG A 219 1.77 1.17 17.63
C ARG A 219 3.29 1.28 17.48
N LYS A 220 3.83 0.94 16.31
CA LYS A 220 5.28 0.97 16.11
C LYS A 220 5.74 2.39 15.83
N VAL A 221 6.68 2.87 16.63
CA VAL A 221 7.37 4.17 16.51
C VAL A 221 7.96 4.42 15.13
N THR A 222 8.40 3.35 14.49
CA THR A 222 9.07 3.38 13.18
C THR A 222 8.09 3.23 12.01
N ASP A 223 6.79 3.41 12.26
CA ASP A 223 5.76 3.22 11.24
C ASP A 223 5.32 4.57 10.64
N GLY A 224 5.56 4.75 9.34
CA GLY A 224 5.17 5.97 8.61
C GLY A 224 3.67 6.20 8.56
N ALA A 225 2.88 5.13 8.48
CA ALA A 225 1.43 5.24 8.61
C ALA A 225 1.03 5.78 9.99
N GLY A 226 1.80 5.38 11.01
CA GLY A 226 1.62 5.89 12.36
C GLY A 226 1.94 7.38 12.49
N LEU A 227 3.00 7.84 11.86
CA LEU A 227 3.30 9.27 11.84
C LEU A 227 2.21 10.08 11.12
N ILE A 228 1.74 9.59 9.97
CA ILE A 228 0.65 10.26 9.25
C ILE A 228 -0.63 10.29 10.07
N ALA A 229 -0.92 9.22 10.83
CA ALA A 229 -2.05 9.20 11.76
C ALA A 229 -1.94 10.29 12.84
N GLU A 230 -0.76 10.49 13.43
CA GLU A 230 -0.51 11.56 14.40
C GLU A 230 -0.63 12.95 13.77
N VAL A 231 -0.10 13.13 12.57
CA VAL A 231 -0.24 14.39 11.81
C VAL A 231 -1.72 14.68 11.54
N ALA A 232 -2.50 13.69 11.10
CA ALA A 232 -3.92 13.85 10.85
C ALA A 232 -4.70 14.27 12.11
N LEU A 233 -4.36 13.71 13.27
CA LEU A 233 -4.95 14.10 14.54
C LEU A 233 -4.56 15.53 14.93
N TYR A 234 -3.30 15.89 14.76
CA TYR A 234 -2.80 17.25 15.01
C TYR A 234 -3.49 18.29 14.11
N GLU A 235 -3.60 18.04 12.83
CA GLU A 235 -4.29 18.93 11.89
C GLU A 235 -5.75 19.13 12.27
N ARG A 236 -6.45 18.05 12.63
CA ARG A 236 -7.84 18.11 13.07
C ARG A 236 -8.02 18.87 14.39
N ASP A 237 -7.25 18.47 15.42
CA ASP A 237 -7.52 18.85 16.82
C ASP A 237 -6.86 20.17 17.20
N THR A 238 -5.72 20.49 16.59
CA THR A 238 -4.94 21.68 16.92
C THR A 238 -5.05 22.78 15.87
N LEU A 239 -4.90 22.42 14.58
CA LEU A 239 -4.97 23.41 13.49
C LEU A 239 -6.41 23.64 13.01
N GLY A 240 -7.32 22.71 13.28
CA GLY A 240 -8.70 22.76 12.81
C GLY A 240 -8.79 22.78 11.29
N TYR A 241 -7.92 22.02 10.62
CA TYR A 241 -7.85 21.96 9.17
C TYR A 241 -9.08 21.26 8.58
N ASP A 242 -9.55 21.82 7.51
CA ASP A 242 -10.29 21.21 6.43
C ASP A 242 -9.46 21.36 5.14
N LEU A 243 -9.92 20.81 4.04
CA LEU A 243 -9.18 20.83 2.77
C LEU A 243 -8.87 22.26 2.30
N ALA A 244 -9.78 23.20 2.50
CA ALA A 244 -9.60 24.58 2.08
C ALA A 244 -8.53 25.28 2.92
N LYS A 245 -8.53 25.07 4.24
CA LYS A 245 -7.54 25.66 5.16
C LYS A 245 -6.16 25.08 4.96
N ALA A 246 -6.04 23.74 4.81
CA ALA A 246 -4.77 23.10 4.54
C ALA A 246 -4.17 23.61 3.22
N ASN A 247 -4.96 23.66 2.15
CA ASN A 247 -4.52 24.20 0.87
C ASN A 247 -4.12 25.69 0.95
N ALA A 248 -4.84 26.49 1.71
CA ALA A 248 -4.50 27.91 1.93
C ALA A 248 -3.18 28.08 2.70
N ALA A 249 -2.84 27.13 3.57
CA ALA A 249 -1.55 27.08 4.28
C ALA A 249 -0.40 26.52 3.41
N GLY A 250 -0.71 25.94 2.24
CA GLY A 250 0.26 25.24 1.41
C GLY A 250 0.53 23.80 1.87
N ASP A 251 -0.30 23.28 2.78
CA ASP A 251 -0.18 21.94 3.34
C ASP A 251 -1.09 20.94 2.61
N THR A 252 -0.78 19.66 2.75
CA THR A 252 -1.67 18.55 2.41
C THR A 252 -2.56 18.27 3.62
N LEU A 253 -3.86 18.06 3.40
CA LEU A 253 -4.75 17.58 4.47
C LEU A 253 -4.55 16.07 4.66
N TYR A 254 -4.24 15.67 5.89
CA TYR A 254 -4.17 14.28 6.30
C TYR A 254 -5.41 13.89 7.11
N VAL A 255 -6.05 12.79 6.73
CA VAL A 255 -7.26 12.26 7.38
C VAL A 255 -7.02 10.87 7.90
N LEU A 256 -7.36 10.62 9.16
CA LEU A 256 -7.33 9.28 9.75
C LEU A 256 -8.74 8.67 9.72
N GLN A 257 -8.90 7.58 8.98
CA GLN A 257 -10.16 6.85 8.81
C GLN A 257 -10.17 5.56 9.62
N GLY A 258 -11.09 5.44 10.56
CA GLY A 258 -11.33 4.21 11.31
C GLY A 258 -12.13 3.18 10.52
N ARG A 259 -11.95 1.90 10.88
CA ARG A 259 -12.66 0.77 10.27
C ARG A 259 -13.05 -0.28 11.30
N ASP A 260 -14.06 -1.09 11.01
CA ASP A 260 -14.36 -2.30 11.74
C ASP A 260 -13.69 -3.48 11.01
N GLU A 261 -12.68 -4.11 11.62
CA GLU A 261 -11.96 -5.24 11.03
C GLU A 261 -12.73 -6.57 11.15
N ASN A 262 -13.83 -6.60 11.88
CA ASN A 262 -14.70 -7.77 11.93
C ASN A 262 -15.63 -7.80 10.71
N GLY A 263 -16.07 -8.97 10.35
CA GLY A 263 -16.98 -9.15 9.23
C GLY A 263 -16.42 -8.58 7.92
N LYS A 264 -17.14 -7.65 7.31
CA LYS A 264 -16.82 -7.09 5.99
C LYS A 264 -15.99 -5.80 6.02
N ARG A 265 -15.36 -5.47 7.12
CA ARG A 265 -14.42 -4.35 7.28
C ARG A 265 -14.96 -2.97 6.86
N SER A 266 -16.18 -2.65 7.24
CA SER A 266 -16.81 -1.37 6.93
C SER A 266 -16.06 -0.18 7.54
N PHE A 267 -16.16 0.98 6.91
CA PHE A 267 -15.68 2.22 7.48
C PHE A 267 -16.54 2.65 8.67
N ARG A 268 -15.89 3.31 9.61
CA ARG A 268 -16.55 3.90 10.77
C ARG A 268 -16.63 5.42 10.60
N ASN A 269 -17.63 6.03 11.24
CA ASN A 269 -17.76 7.48 11.33
C ASN A 269 -16.83 8.06 12.42
N SER A 270 -15.63 7.48 12.57
CA SER A 270 -14.65 7.88 13.57
C SER A 270 -13.24 7.52 13.11
N ASN A 271 -12.24 8.03 13.82
CA ASN A 271 -10.82 7.72 13.60
C ASN A 271 -10.41 6.39 14.24
N SER A 272 -11.26 5.83 15.10
CA SER A 272 -10.96 4.62 15.86
C SER A 272 -11.33 3.36 15.08
N THR A 273 -10.50 2.34 15.17
CA THR A 273 -10.69 1.02 14.57
C THR A 273 -11.08 0.00 15.61
N ILE A 274 -12.01 -0.87 15.29
CA ILE A 274 -12.26 -2.11 16.01
C ILE A 274 -11.40 -3.19 15.36
N ARG A 275 -10.42 -3.69 16.11
CA ARG A 275 -9.51 -4.74 15.62
C ARG A 275 -10.22 -6.07 15.49
N LEU A 276 -9.74 -6.91 14.56
CA LEU A 276 -10.27 -8.26 14.37
C LEU A 276 -10.29 -9.04 15.69
N GLY A 277 -11.46 -9.61 16.01
CA GLY A 277 -11.70 -10.33 17.26
C GLY A 277 -11.94 -9.45 18.50
N SER A 278 -11.85 -8.12 18.37
CA SER A 278 -12.14 -7.17 19.46
C SER A 278 -13.56 -6.59 19.34
N ARG A 279 -14.05 -6.04 20.45
CA ARG A 279 -15.24 -5.18 20.50
C ARG A 279 -14.90 -3.76 20.92
N GLU A 280 -13.66 -3.51 21.27
CA GLU A 280 -13.19 -2.21 21.76
C GLU A 280 -12.60 -1.38 20.63
N GLU A 281 -12.91 -0.10 20.64
CA GLU A 281 -12.34 0.85 19.71
C GLU A 281 -10.89 1.15 20.10
N THR A 282 -10.02 1.17 19.12
CA THR A 282 -8.63 1.54 19.30
C THR A 282 -8.31 2.74 18.42
N LEU A 283 -8.02 3.88 19.02
CA LEU A 283 -7.38 4.98 18.33
C LEU A 283 -5.92 4.60 18.09
N PHE A 284 -5.38 4.97 16.94
CA PHE A 284 -3.93 4.90 16.75
C PHE A 284 -3.27 5.65 17.92
N ASN A 285 -2.27 5.04 18.52
CA ASN A 285 -1.55 5.63 19.64
C ASN A 285 -0.11 5.12 19.62
N SER A 286 0.80 5.95 19.10
CA SER A 286 2.24 5.79 19.28
C SER A 286 2.75 6.96 20.10
N HIS A 287 2.82 6.76 21.42
CA HIS A 287 3.27 7.79 22.34
C HIS A 287 4.64 8.40 21.95
N GLU A 288 5.53 7.61 21.40
CA GLU A 288 6.84 8.10 20.96
C GLU A 288 6.76 8.97 19.71
N ASN A 289 5.89 8.65 18.75
CA ASN A 289 5.63 9.51 17.59
C ASN A 289 4.94 10.81 18.04
N GLU A 290 3.99 10.72 18.97
CA GLU A 290 3.31 11.87 19.55
C GLU A 290 4.33 12.84 20.22
N VAL A 291 5.22 12.34 21.07
CA VAL A 291 6.27 13.15 21.73
C VAL A 291 7.22 13.76 20.70
N GLN A 292 7.60 13.02 19.66
CA GLN A 292 8.49 13.53 18.63
C GLN A 292 7.80 14.59 17.76
N LEU A 293 6.55 14.38 17.38
CA LEU A 293 5.73 15.35 16.66
C LEU A 293 5.57 16.63 17.51
N GLN A 294 5.23 16.49 18.78
CA GLN A 294 5.07 17.63 19.70
C GLN A 294 6.35 18.49 19.76
N ARG A 295 7.52 17.87 19.84
CA ARG A 295 8.79 18.60 19.84
C ARG A 295 9.03 19.36 18.54
N MET A 296 8.72 18.77 17.39
CA MET A 296 8.86 19.42 16.09
C MET A 296 7.91 20.61 15.94
N ILE A 297 6.69 20.50 16.49
CA ILE A 297 5.72 21.59 16.54
C ILE A 297 6.24 22.74 17.41
N GLU A 298 6.81 22.45 18.58
CA GLU A 298 7.43 23.45 19.47
C GLU A 298 8.60 24.16 18.78
N GLU A 299 9.33 23.47 17.92
CA GLU A 299 10.38 24.02 17.05
C GLU A 299 9.82 24.82 15.87
N ARG A 300 8.50 24.96 15.74
CA ARG A 300 7.78 25.69 14.68
C ARG A 300 7.99 25.14 13.27
N MET A 301 8.13 23.85 13.14
CA MET A 301 8.19 23.18 11.86
C MET A 301 6.79 23.12 11.23
N THR A 302 6.73 23.28 9.91
CA THR A 302 5.51 23.01 9.14
C THR A 302 5.26 21.51 9.04
N VAL A 303 4.05 21.10 8.70
CA VAL A 303 3.74 19.68 8.48
C VAL A 303 4.62 19.09 7.37
N ALA A 304 4.85 19.84 6.30
CA ALA A 304 5.76 19.40 5.23
C ALA A 304 7.20 19.22 5.74
N ASP A 305 7.71 20.14 6.55
CA ASP A 305 9.05 20.03 7.15
C ASP A 305 9.15 18.82 8.10
N ILE A 306 8.11 18.55 8.89
CA ILE A 306 8.03 17.40 9.79
C ILE A 306 8.13 16.10 8.96
N LEU A 307 7.31 15.96 7.94
CA LEU A 307 7.30 14.77 7.08
C LEU A 307 8.62 14.60 6.33
N ASN A 308 9.18 15.67 5.77
CA ASN A 308 10.48 15.66 5.10
C ASN A 308 11.62 15.29 6.07
N THR A 309 11.59 15.80 7.31
CA THR A 309 12.59 15.42 8.32
C THR A 309 12.55 13.93 8.63
N PHE A 310 11.37 13.34 8.69
CA PHE A 310 11.21 11.89 8.86
C PHE A 310 11.69 11.11 7.64
N ALA A 311 11.39 11.56 6.43
CA ALA A 311 11.86 10.94 5.19
C ALA A 311 13.39 10.94 5.11
N VAL A 312 14.05 12.07 5.39
CA VAL A 312 15.52 12.20 5.41
C VAL A 312 16.17 11.29 6.46
N ARG A 313 15.61 11.25 7.68
CA ARG A 313 16.12 10.36 8.73
C ARG A 313 16.02 8.89 8.35
N LYS A 314 14.95 8.53 7.67
CA LYS A 314 14.73 7.20 7.14
C LYS A 314 15.80 6.82 6.10
N GLU A 315 16.12 7.71 5.17
CA GLU A 315 17.19 7.50 4.20
C GLU A 315 18.56 7.35 4.85
N ALA A 316 18.83 8.10 5.92
CA ALA A 316 20.04 8.01 6.70
C ALA A 316 20.15 6.78 7.60
N GLY A 317 19.10 5.95 7.70
CA GLY A 317 19.06 4.80 8.62
C GLY A 317 19.00 5.18 10.10
N GLU A 318 18.74 6.44 10.41
CA GLU A 318 18.60 6.95 11.77
C GLU A 318 17.15 6.85 12.23
N ASN A 319 16.86 6.00 13.23
CA ASN A 319 15.58 5.93 13.99
C ASN A 319 14.31 6.29 13.18
N GLY A 320 14.33 6.00 11.92
CA GLY A 320 13.22 6.17 11.01
C GLY A 320 12.66 4.81 10.70
N PHE A 321 11.86 4.77 9.68
CA PHE A 321 11.25 3.57 9.19
C PHE A 321 12.33 2.65 8.62
N PRO A 322 12.29 1.33 8.90
CA PRO A 322 13.24 0.39 8.34
C PRO A 322 12.94 0.17 6.86
N PHE A 323 13.28 1.14 6.02
CA PHE A 323 13.39 0.89 4.61
C PHE A 323 14.82 0.47 4.31
N ASN A 324 14.95 -0.55 3.51
CA ASN A 324 16.23 -1.06 3.11
C ASN A 324 16.91 -0.04 2.20
N THR A 325 18.03 0.45 2.69
CA THR A 325 18.87 1.46 2.02
C THR A 325 19.38 1.01 0.65
N GLY A 326 19.40 -0.29 0.34
CA GLY A 326 19.80 -0.81 -0.97
C GLY A 326 18.90 -0.35 -2.11
N PHE A 327 17.59 -0.32 -1.88
CA PHE A 327 16.63 0.19 -2.86
C PHE A 327 16.61 1.71 -2.92
N ALA A 328 16.66 2.37 -1.76
CA ALA A 328 16.71 3.82 -1.68
C ALA A 328 17.95 4.39 -2.41
N ALA A 329 19.10 3.73 -2.33
CA ALA A 329 20.32 4.17 -3.02
C ALA A 329 20.19 4.10 -4.55
N GLU A 330 19.48 3.11 -5.10
CA GLU A 330 19.26 2.97 -6.53
C GLU A 330 18.31 4.06 -7.08
N TYR A 331 17.40 4.53 -6.24
CA TYR A 331 16.38 5.52 -6.59
C TYR A 331 16.59 6.90 -5.96
N ALA A 332 17.63 7.09 -5.16
CA ALA A 332 17.96 8.39 -4.55
C ALA A 332 18.19 9.52 -5.58
N GLY A 333 18.53 9.16 -6.83
CA GLY A 333 18.61 10.12 -7.93
C GLY A 333 17.27 10.73 -8.34
N TYR A 334 16.14 10.12 -7.94
CA TYR A 334 14.81 10.64 -8.23
C TYR A 334 14.43 11.81 -7.31
N HIS A 335 14.80 11.75 -6.03
CA HIS A 335 14.52 12.80 -5.04
C HIS A 335 15.33 14.08 -5.27
N SER A 336 16.40 14.02 -6.05
CA SER A 336 17.21 15.20 -6.37
C SER A 336 16.66 16.05 -7.53
N HIS A 337 15.55 15.63 -8.14
CA HIS A 337 14.94 16.27 -9.31
C HIS A 337 13.45 16.65 -9.13
N ALA A 338 12.91 16.50 -7.90
CA ALA A 338 11.57 16.94 -7.56
C ALA A 338 11.56 18.41 -7.14
#